data_8dc79b118e7cce4100efe49879d442f7
#
_entry.id   8dc79b118e7cce4100efe49879d442f7
#
_cell.length_a   1.000
_cell.length_b   1.000
_cell.length_c   1.000
_cell.angle_alpha   90.00
_cell.angle_beta   90.00
_cell.angle_gamma   90.00
#
_symmetry.space_group_name_H-M   'P 1'
#
loop_
_entity.id
_entity.type
_entity.pdbx_description
1 polymer ?
#
loop_
_entity_poly.entity_id
_entity_poly.type
_entity_poly.pdbx_seq_one_letter_code
_entity_poly.pdbx_strand_id
1 'polypeptide(L)'
;IGRVFVNDDLSIPKYPKIFVVGDASHVKDKNGNPLPGLAPVAKQEGRFVAGVIKKYVLNDKTQNKFYYKNRGYLATIGRSKAIVDFGWFTLKGRIGWIFWSLIHIYFLIGFRNRFMVFVNWVWSYLTFSKSARLITNNKNEKNSS
;
A
#
# COMPACT_ATOMS: atom_id res chain seq x y z
N ILE A 1 -0.19 16.90 -5.45
CA ILE A 1 0.49 17.92 -4.65
C ILE A 1 1.38 17.19 -3.66
N GLY A 2 2.68 17.57 -3.56
CA GLY A 2 3.63 16.98 -2.60
C GLY A 2 4.30 15.65 -3.01
N ARG A 3 4.14 15.20 -4.27
CA ARG A 3 4.85 14.03 -4.79
C ARG A 3 6.08 14.46 -5.60
N VAL A 4 7.14 13.65 -5.51
CA VAL A 4 8.39 13.88 -6.24
C VAL A 4 8.28 13.30 -7.64
N PHE A 5 8.55 14.09 -8.65
CA PHE A 5 8.67 13.62 -10.03
C PHE A 5 9.92 12.74 -10.17
N VAL A 6 9.74 11.58 -10.78
CA VAL A 6 10.80 10.60 -10.98
C VAL A 6 10.94 10.24 -12.45
N ASN A 7 12.11 9.73 -12.81
CA ASN A 7 12.39 9.15 -14.12
C ASN A 7 11.66 7.79 -14.29
N ASP A 8 11.73 7.23 -15.48
CA ASP A 8 11.15 5.90 -15.78
C ASP A 8 11.70 4.76 -14.91
N ASP A 9 12.91 4.92 -14.38
CA ASP A 9 13.55 3.97 -13.45
C ASP A 9 13.31 4.29 -11.97
N LEU A 10 12.42 5.24 -11.69
CA LEU A 10 12.05 5.73 -10.36
C LEU A 10 13.15 6.51 -9.64
N SER A 11 14.21 6.89 -10.33
CA SER A 11 15.24 7.78 -9.81
C SER A 11 14.83 9.27 -9.90
N ILE A 12 15.48 10.12 -9.11
CA ILE A 12 15.29 11.58 -9.20
C ILE A 12 16.09 12.12 -10.42
N PRO A 13 15.51 12.97 -11.28
CA PRO A 13 16.15 13.44 -12.52
C PRO A 13 17.59 13.99 -12.35
N LYS A 14 17.84 14.71 -11.26
CA LYS A 14 19.17 15.28 -10.97
C LYS A 14 20.09 14.33 -10.18
N TYR A 15 19.53 13.26 -9.62
CA TYR A 15 20.23 12.36 -8.70
C TYR A 15 19.91 10.88 -9.03
N PRO A 16 20.57 10.32 -10.04
CA PRO A 16 20.23 8.98 -10.57
C PRO A 16 20.47 7.82 -9.59
N LYS A 17 21.13 8.09 -8.46
CA LYS A 17 21.33 7.11 -7.38
C LYS A 17 20.32 7.21 -6.25
N ILE A 18 19.40 8.18 -6.32
CA ILE A 18 18.33 8.39 -5.33
C ILE A 18 17.00 7.98 -5.96
N PHE A 19 16.29 7.06 -5.33
CA PHE A 19 15.01 6.52 -5.79
C PHE A 19 13.88 6.98 -4.86
N VAL A 20 12.72 7.26 -5.44
CA VAL A 20 11.50 7.59 -4.69
C VAL A 20 10.40 6.62 -5.10
N VAL A 21 9.77 5.99 -4.12
CA VAL A 21 8.74 4.95 -4.34
C VAL A 21 7.52 5.17 -3.44
N GLY A 22 6.41 4.54 -3.78
CA GLY A 22 5.17 4.60 -3.02
C GLY A 22 4.46 5.95 -3.12
N ASP A 23 3.79 6.35 -2.07
CA ASP A 23 2.94 7.55 -2.06
C ASP A 23 3.71 8.86 -2.26
N ALA A 24 5.02 8.83 -2.04
CA ALA A 24 5.90 9.98 -2.26
C ALA A 24 6.29 10.17 -3.74
N SER A 25 6.15 9.14 -4.59
CA SER A 25 6.52 9.18 -6.00
C SER A 25 5.39 9.69 -6.89
N HIS A 26 5.75 10.45 -7.93
CA HIS A 26 4.83 10.83 -9.02
C HIS A 26 5.17 10.02 -10.26
N VAL A 27 4.58 8.85 -10.37
CA VAL A 27 4.73 7.93 -11.51
C VAL A 27 3.46 7.99 -12.36
N LYS A 28 3.61 7.94 -13.68
CA LYS A 28 2.49 7.90 -14.62
C LYS A 28 2.28 6.49 -15.16
N ASP A 29 1.03 6.17 -15.44
CA ASP A 29 0.65 4.96 -16.17
C ASP A 29 0.96 5.08 -17.68
N LYS A 30 0.58 4.06 -18.46
CA LYS A 30 0.76 4.06 -19.92
C LYS A 30 -0.07 5.13 -20.63
N ASN A 31 -1.11 5.64 -19.99
CA ASN A 31 -2.03 6.66 -20.52
C ASN A 31 -1.65 8.07 -20.07
N GLY A 32 -0.55 8.22 -19.31
CA GLY A 32 -0.10 9.50 -18.79
C GLY A 32 -0.77 9.93 -17.47
N ASN A 33 -1.67 9.12 -16.92
CA ASN A 33 -2.33 9.41 -15.65
C ASN A 33 -1.44 9.07 -14.45
N PRO A 34 -1.48 9.86 -13.37
CA PRO A 34 -0.73 9.55 -12.17
C PRO A 34 -1.22 8.26 -11.52
N LEU A 35 -0.29 7.38 -11.13
CA LEU A 35 -0.63 6.18 -10.38
C LEU A 35 -1.23 6.54 -9.02
N PRO A 36 -2.24 5.76 -8.56
CA PRO A 36 -2.83 5.97 -7.24
C PRO A 36 -1.85 5.60 -6.12
N GLY A 37 -1.95 6.28 -4.98
CA GLY A 37 -1.22 5.94 -3.75
C GLY A 37 -1.80 4.68 -3.11
N LEU A 38 -1.41 3.52 -3.61
CA LEU A 38 -1.91 2.23 -3.15
C LEU A 38 -0.75 1.28 -2.84
N ALA A 39 -0.92 0.45 -1.81
CA ALA A 39 0.07 -0.53 -1.40
C ALA A 39 0.56 -1.48 -2.53
N PRO A 40 -0.29 -1.96 -3.46
CA PRO A 40 0.16 -2.74 -4.61
C PRO A 40 1.10 -1.99 -5.55
N VAL A 41 0.90 -0.67 -5.73
CA VAL A 41 1.80 0.19 -6.52
C VAL A 41 3.15 0.30 -5.83
N ALA A 42 3.16 0.74 -4.57
CA ALA A 42 4.37 0.89 -3.76
C ALA A 42 5.20 -0.40 -3.70
N LYS A 43 4.53 -1.56 -3.54
CA LYS A 43 5.19 -2.87 -3.51
C LYS A 43 5.83 -3.24 -4.84
N GLN A 44 5.22 -2.91 -5.98
CA GLN A 44 5.79 -3.15 -7.29
C GLN A 44 6.96 -2.21 -7.56
N GLU A 45 6.83 -0.93 -7.23
CA GLU A 45 7.91 0.05 -7.32
C GLU A 45 9.12 -0.36 -6.48
N GLY A 46 8.93 -0.71 -5.20
CA GLY A 46 10.03 -1.15 -4.33
C GLY A 46 10.76 -2.39 -4.85
N ARG A 47 10.03 -3.38 -5.38
CA ARG A 47 10.64 -4.56 -6.01
C ARG A 47 11.43 -4.21 -7.27
N PHE A 48 10.90 -3.32 -8.07
CA PHE A 48 11.56 -2.85 -9.28
C PHE A 48 12.87 -2.13 -8.94
N VAL A 49 12.84 -1.18 -8.00
CA VAL A 49 14.03 -0.45 -7.55
C VAL A 49 15.07 -1.38 -6.95
N ALA A 50 14.67 -2.37 -6.15
CA ALA A 50 15.60 -3.39 -5.65
C ALA A 50 16.33 -4.13 -6.80
N GLY A 51 15.60 -4.43 -7.90
CA GLY A 51 16.19 -5.00 -9.11
C GLY A 51 17.18 -4.04 -9.80
N VAL A 52 16.84 -2.76 -9.88
CA VAL A 52 17.71 -1.72 -10.45
C VAL A 52 18.98 -1.58 -9.63
N ILE A 53 18.88 -1.49 -8.31
CA ILE A 53 20.05 -1.40 -7.40
C ILE A 53 20.93 -2.64 -7.55
N LYS A 54 20.35 -3.84 -7.60
CA LYS A 54 21.12 -5.07 -7.83
C LYS A 54 21.92 -5.00 -9.13
N LYS A 55 21.33 -4.49 -10.21
CA LYS A 55 22.02 -4.32 -11.49
C LYS A 55 23.16 -3.31 -11.40
N TYR A 56 22.96 -2.19 -10.72
CA TYR A 56 24.04 -1.24 -10.46
C TYR A 56 25.24 -1.88 -9.73
N VAL A 57 24.98 -2.69 -8.71
CA VAL A 57 26.03 -3.41 -7.97
C VAL A 57 26.78 -4.39 -8.88
N LEU A 58 26.09 -4.99 -9.86
CA LEU A 58 26.67 -5.93 -10.83
C LEU A 58 27.26 -5.24 -12.07
N ASN A 59 27.35 -3.91 -12.11
CA ASN A 59 27.78 -3.12 -13.26
C ASN A 59 26.98 -3.37 -14.56
N ASP A 60 25.74 -3.85 -14.43
CA ASP A 60 24.81 -4.02 -15.56
C ASP A 60 24.17 -2.66 -15.90
N LYS A 61 24.49 -2.11 -17.07
CA LYS A 61 24.00 -0.80 -17.55
C LYS A 61 22.65 -0.87 -18.27
N THR A 62 21.92 -1.97 -18.17
CA THR A 62 20.61 -2.11 -18.82
C THR A 62 19.65 -1.07 -18.25
N GLN A 63 19.13 -0.19 -19.10
CA GLN A 63 18.06 0.74 -18.72
C GLN A 63 16.79 -0.04 -18.44
N ASN A 64 16.17 0.25 -17.29
CA ASN A 64 14.92 -0.35 -16.89
C ASN A 64 13.84 0.71 -16.84
N LYS A 65 12.63 0.34 -17.28
CA LYS A 65 11.45 1.18 -17.20
C LYS A 65 10.40 0.49 -16.34
N PHE A 66 9.87 1.21 -15.36
CA PHE A 66 8.82 0.72 -14.50
C PHE A 66 7.47 0.73 -15.21
N TYR A 67 6.74 -0.37 -15.09
CA TYR A 67 5.37 -0.50 -15.55
C TYR A 67 4.51 -1.12 -14.47
N TYR A 68 3.51 -0.39 -14.02
CA TYR A 68 2.54 -0.91 -13.07
C TYR A 68 1.62 -1.93 -13.72
N LYS A 69 1.49 -3.11 -13.09
CA LYS A 69 0.51 -4.13 -13.46
C LYS A 69 -0.64 -4.07 -12.46
N ASN A 70 -1.79 -3.57 -12.91
CA ASN A 70 -2.98 -3.60 -12.09
C ASN A 70 -3.42 -5.05 -11.86
N ARG A 71 -3.55 -5.46 -10.60
CA ARG A 71 -4.00 -6.80 -10.17
C ARG A 71 -5.38 -6.77 -9.52
N GLY A 72 -6.11 -5.70 -9.69
CA GLY A 72 -7.40 -5.47 -9.07
C GLY A 72 -7.36 -4.56 -7.86
N TYR A 73 -8.54 -4.29 -7.34
CA TYR A 73 -8.76 -3.39 -6.22
C TYR A 73 -9.47 -4.13 -5.09
N LEU A 74 -9.07 -3.83 -3.86
CA LEU A 74 -9.72 -4.35 -2.65
C LEU A 74 -10.06 -3.18 -1.74
N ALA A 75 -11.32 -3.03 -1.37
CA ALA A 75 -11.77 -1.98 -0.45
C ALA A 75 -12.78 -2.54 0.55
N THR A 76 -12.63 -2.18 1.83
CA THR A 76 -13.60 -2.50 2.88
C THR A 76 -14.65 -1.41 2.99
N ILE A 77 -15.89 -1.82 3.25
CA ILE A 77 -17.02 -0.93 3.50
C ILE A 77 -17.61 -1.32 4.87
N GLY A 78 -17.24 -0.55 5.89
CA GLY A 78 -17.65 -0.84 7.26
C GLY A 78 -17.03 -2.14 7.81
N ARG A 79 -17.72 -2.78 8.76
CA ARG A 79 -17.16 -3.84 9.60
C ARG A 79 -17.07 -5.22 8.95
N SER A 80 -17.96 -5.55 8.03
CA SER A 80 -18.08 -6.93 7.50
C SER A 80 -18.41 -6.99 6.01
N LYS A 81 -18.16 -5.91 5.29
CA LYS A 81 -18.39 -5.84 3.85
C LYS A 81 -17.13 -5.34 3.16
N ALA A 82 -16.82 -5.94 2.01
CA ALA A 82 -15.75 -5.47 1.14
C ALA A 82 -16.15 -5.66 -0.32
N ILE A 83 -15.47 -4.94 -1.18
CA ILE A 83 -15.47 -5.13 -2.62
C ILE A 83 -14.08 -5.57 -3.01
N VAL A 84 -14.01 -6.65 -3.75
CA VAL A 84 -12.78 -7.18 -4.36
C VAL A 84 -13.05 -7.22 -5.85
N ASP A 85 -12.33 -6.44 -6.61
CA ASP A 85 -12.48 -6.33 -8.05
C ASP A 85 -11.17 -6.72 -8.76
N PHE A 86 -11.21 -7.78 -9.53
CA PHE A 86 -10.10 -8.25 -10.36
C PHE A 86 -10.24 -7.84 -11.83
N GLY A 87 -11.26 -7.01 -12.16
CA GLY A 87 -11.58 -6.61 -13.52
C GLY A 87 -12.47 -7.61 -14.26
N TRP A 88 -12.15 -8.90 -14.23
CA TRP A 88 -12.94 -9.99 -14.84
C TRP A 88 -13.90 -10.66 -13.86
N PHE A 89 -13.73 -10.44 -12.56
CA PHE A 89 -14.50 -11.06 -11.49
C PHE A 89 -14.56 -10.13 -10.27
N THR A 90 -15.74 -10.00 -9.67
CA THR A 90 -15.97 -9.12 -8.50
C THR A 90 -16.61 -9.90 -7.36
N LEU A 91 -16.00 -9.84 -6.17
CA LEU A 91 -16.60 -10.33 -4.91
C LEU A 91 -17.13 -9.15 -4.10
N LYS A 92 -18.33 -9.30 -3.55
CA LYS A 92 -18.98 -8.26 -2.75
C LYS A 92 -19.49 -8.78 -1.41
N GLY A 93 -19.69 -7.88 -0.46
CA GLY A 93 -20.30 -8.18 0.83
C GLY A 93 -19.41 -8.99 1.76
N ARG A 94 -19.99 -9.96 2.51
CA ARG A 94 -19.28 -10.77 3.51
C ARG A 94 -18.20 -11.67 2.90
N ILE A 95 -18.47 -12.26 1.74
CA ILE A 95 -17.50 -13.10 1.02
C ILE A 95 -16.29 -12.27 0.61
N GLY A 96 -16.51 -11.07 0.04
CA GLY A 96 -15.45 -10.12 -0.27
C GLY A 96 -14.63 -9.74 0.97
N TRP A 97 -15.28 -9.57 2.13
CA TRP A 97 -14.62 -9.24 3.38
C TRP A 97 -13.73 -10.40 3.90
N ILE A 98 -14.21 -11.64 3.85
CA ILE A 98 -13.40 -12.82 4.22
C ILE A 98 -12.17 -12.91 3.31
N PHE A 99 -12.35 -12.77 2.00
CA PHE A 99 -11.26 -12.79 1.04
C PHE A 99 -10.25 -11.67 1.29
N TRP A 100 -10.73 -10.45 1.52
CA TRP A 100 -9.90 -9.30 1.87
C TRP A 100 -9.07 -9.58 3.14
N SER A 101 -9.71 -10.12 4.19
CA SER A 101 -9.06 -10.44 5.46
C SER A 101 -7.95 -11.47 5.29
N LEU A 102 -8.19 -12.54 4.53
CA LEU A 102 -7.21 -13.59 4.25
C LEU A 102 -6.00 -13.02 3.49
N ILE A 103 -6.23 -12.18 2.49
CA ILE A 103 -5.15 -11.52 1.74
C ILE A 103 -4.31 -10.62 2.66
N HIS A 104 -4.94 -9.84 3.53
CA HIS A 104 -4.22 -8.95 4.44
C HIS A 104 -3.36 -9.72 5.43
N ILE A 105 -3.90 -10.80 6.02
CA ILE A 105 -3.12 -11.67 6.91
C ILE A 105 -1.97 -12.35 6.16
N TYR A 106 -2.20 -12.80 4.92
CA TYR A 106 -1.17 -13.42 4.10
C TYR A 106 0.02 -12.48 3.83
N PHE A 107 -0.24 -11.18 3.61
CA PHE A 107 0.81 -10.20 3.33
C PHE A 107 1.52 -9.67 4.59
N LEU A 108 1.08 -10.00 5.79
CA LEU A 108 1.83 -9.67 7.01
C LEU A 108 3.17 -10.41 7.05
N ILE A 109 4.20 -9.70 7.48
CA ILE A 109 5.55 -10.27 7.64
C ILE A 109 5.61 -11.10 8.91
N GLY A 110 6.14 -12.33 8.77
CA GLY A 110 6.38 -13.25 9.87
C GLY A 110 5.14 -14.06 10.31
N PHE A 111 5.37 -15.36 10.54
CA PHE A 111 4.30 -16.27 10.96
C PHE A 111 3.68 -15.87 12.30
N ARG A 112 4.49 -15.49 13.27
CA ARG A 112 4.03 -15.02 14.58
C ARG A 112 3.07 -13.84 14.47
N ASN A 113 3.41 -12.84 13.65
CA ASN A 113 2.55 -11.67 13.45
C ASN A 113 1.23 -12.04 12.79
N ARG A 114 1.24 -12.94 11.81
CA ARG A 114 0.03 -13.43 11.15
C ARG A 114 -0.91 -14.10 12.16
N PHE A 115 -0.37 -14.97 13.00
CA PHE A 115 -1.15 -15.67 14.02
C PHE A 115 -1.73 -14.71 15.06
N MET A 116 -0.92 -13.81 15.60
CA MET A 116 -1.37 -12.83 16.59
C MET A 116 -2.45 -11.88 16.05
N VAL A 117 -2.27 -11.39 14.83
CA VAL A 117 -3.28 -10.52 14.18
C VAL A 117 -4.56 -11.29 13.91
N PHE A 118 -4.47 -12.54 13.44
CA PHE A 118 -5.62 -13.39 13.22
C PHE A 118 -6.43 -13.59 14.51
N VAL A 119 -5.77 -13.98 15.61
CA VAL A 119 -6.44 -14.20 16.93
C VAL A 119 -7.08 -12.90 17.43
N ASN A 120 -6.36 -11.77 17.37
CA ASN A 120 -6.89 -10.46 17.78
C ASN A 120 -8.09 -10.03 16.92
N TRP A 121 -8.09 -10.32 15.65
CA TRP A 121 -9.23 -9.99 14.77
C TRP A 121 -10.44 -10.85 15.10
N VAL A 122 -10.25 -12.16 15.28
CA VAL A 122 -11.34 -13.08 15.70
C VAL A 122 -11.92 -12.62 17.02
N TRP A 123 -11.07 -12.33 18.02
CA TRP A 123 -11.50 -11.83 19.32
C TRP A 123 -12.26 -10.50 19.21
N SER A 124 -11.71 -9.51 18.55
CA SER A 124 -12.36 -8.21 18.34
C SER A 124 -13.68 -8.32 17.59
N TYR A 125 -13.78 -9.27 16.67
CA TYR A 125 -15.00 -9.52 15.91
C TYR A 125 -16.11 -10.13 16.78
N LEU A 126 -15.75 -11.10 17.63
CA LEU A 126 -16.68 -11.77 18.54
C LEU A 126 -17.12 -10.89 19.72
N THR A 127 -16.19 -10.11 20.29
CA THR A 127 -16.44 -9.29 21.49
C THR A 127 -16.90 -7.86 21.18
N PHE A 128 -16.99 -7.46 19.92
CA PHE A 128 -17.31 -6.08 19.51
C PHE A 128 -16.37 -5.03 20.11
N SER A 129 -15.19 -5.44 20.60
CA SER A 129 -14.22 -4.53 21.22
C SER A 129 -13.68 -3.54 20.20
N LYS A 130 -13.59 -2.27 20.61
CA LYS A 130 -12.90 -1.22 19.84
C LYS A 130 -11.42 -1.28 20.19
N SER A 131 -10.58 -1.73 19.29
CA SER A 131 -9.14 -1.94 19.51
C SER A 131 -8.29 -0.66 19.52
N ALA A 132 -8.83 0.47 19.09
CA ALA A 132 -8.12 1.75 19.12
C ALA A 132 -9.07 2.88 19.54
N ARG A 133 -8.67 3.65 20.54
CA ARG A 133 -9.29 4.95 20.88
C ARG A 133 -8.37 6.07 20.40
N LEU A 134 -8.90 6.97 19.58
CA LEU A 134 -8.25 8.26 19.35
C LEU A 134 -8.35 9.07 20.64
N ILE A 135 -7.21 9.25 21.30
CA ILE A 135 -7.10 10.20 22.43
C ILE A 135 -6.81 11.55 21.79
N THR A 136 -7.86 12.33 21.53
CA THR A 136 -7.70 13.74 21.22
C THR A 136 -7.51 14.48 22.54
N ASN A 137 -6.28 14.95 22.83
CA ASN A 137 -6.06 15.90 23.90
C ASN A 137 -6.71 17.23 23.48
N ASN A 138 -7.94 17.47 23.93
CA ASN A 138 -8.50 18.82 23.96
C ASN A 138 -7.72 19.60 25.04
N LYS A 139 -6.60 20.21 24.69
CA LYS A 139 -6.09 21.35 25.43
C LYS A 139 -7.11 22.46 25.29
N ASN A 140 -8.03 22.53 26.24
CA ASN A 140 -8.87 23.69 26.43
C ASN A 140 -7.94 24.91 26.51
N GLU A 141 -8.04 25.77 25.51
CA GLU A 141 -7.69 27.18 25.63
C GLU A 141 -8.57 27.81 26.74
N LYS A 142 -8.10 27.72 27.96
CA LYS A 142 -8.49 28.60 29.04
C LYS A 142 -7.24 29.36 29.43
N ASN A 143 -7.00 30.48 28.79
CA ASN A 143 -6.30 31.64 29.31
C ASN A 143 -6.30 32.74 28.23
N SER A 144 -7.41 33.48 28.20
CA SER A 144 -7.41 34.87 27.76
C SER A 144 -8.49 35.56 28.60
N SER A 145 -8.04 36.10 29.74
CA SER A 145 -8.68 37.21 30.44
C SER A 145 -7.59 38.17 30.78
#